data_e55f1f9e3ebe53d6c58840c0d9f3ac4c
#
_entry.id   e55f1f9e3ebe53d6c58840c0d9f3ac4c
#
_cell.length_a   1.000
_cell.length_b   1.000
_cell.length_c   1.000
_cell.angle_alpha   90.00
_cell.angle_beta   90.00
_cell.angle_gamma   90.00
#
_symmetry.space_group_name_H-M   'P 1'
#
loop_
_entity.id
_entity.type
_entity.pdbx_description
1 polymer ?
#
loop_
_entity_poly.entity_id
_entity_poly.type
_entity_poly.pdbx_seq_one_letter_code
_entity_poly.pdbx_strand_id
1 'polypeptide(L)'
;MDINSTEVTAPPIPAATVVMLRDGTAGMEVFLLRRHSASAVLGGVFVFPGGKLDRLDADPGLHARLDHAPDVLHQRLREGDVSTDTAASLWVAALRESFEECGVLFARGGAQGLDWDGLRHEEGGFGDLIHRHDLQLTCEALWPWSRWITPRVPSVTNKRFDTRFFVARAPANQQAEHDSVETTESVWITPRQALHRYWAGQM
;
A
#
# COMPACT_ATOMS: atom_id res chain seq x y z
N MET A 1 -8.06 8.09 25.52
CA MET A 1 -8.55 7.40 24.32
C MET A 1 -9.65 6.46 24.77
N ASP A 2 -10.89 6.76 24.41
CA ASP A 2 -12.00 5.88 24.78
C ASP A 2 -11.89 4.58 23.97
N ILE A 3 -11.79 3.46 24.67
CA ILE A 3 -11.71 2.14 24.03
C ILE A 3 -13.11 1.77 23.57
N ASN A 4 -13.28 1.54 22.27
CA ASN A 4 -14.53 1.04 21.73
C ASN A 4 -14.79 -0.36 22.29
N SER A 5 -15.94 -0.55 22.93
CA SER A 5 -16.40 -1.84 23.47
C SER A 5 -17.50 -2.49 22.61
N THR A 6 -17.89 -1.85 21.52
CA THR A 6 -19.01 -2.31 20.67
C THR A 6 -18.51 -3.31 19.63
N GLU A 7 -19.19 -4.45 19.52
CA GLU A 7 -18.91 -5.44 18.50
C GLU A 7 -19.29 -4.94 17.09
N VAL A 8 -18.38 -5.03 16.15
CA VAL A 8 -18.62 -4.75 14.72
C VAL A 8 -18.89 -6.08 14.01
N THR A 9 -20.15 -6.29 13.64
CA THR A 9 -20.62 -7.52 12.97
C THR A 9 -20.42 -7.48 11.46
N ALA A 10 -20.23 -6.30 10.87
CA ALA A 10 -19.98 -6.14 9.43
C ALA A 10 -18.72 -6.92 9.01
N PRO A 11 -18.72 -7.54 7.81
CA PRO A 11 -17.53 -8.18 7.27
C PRO A 11 -16.34 -7.21 7.22
N PRO A 12 -15.12 -7.70 7.48
CA PRO A 12 -13.93 -6.86 7.35
C PRO A 12 -13.73 -6.44 5.89
N ILE A 13 -13.34 -5.18 5.69
CA ILE A 13 -13.10 -4.60 4.37
C ILE A 13 -11.73 -5.10 3.87
N PRO A 14 -11.65 -5.70 2.68
CA PRO A 14 -10.36 -6.06 2.08
C PRO A 14 -9.47 -4.84 1.91
N ALA A 15 -8.19 -4.99 2.24
CA ALA A 15 -7.20 -3.94 2.16
C ALA A 15 -5.81 -4.51 1.81
N ALA A 16 -4.94 -3.66 1.28
CA ALA A 16 -3.56 -3.98 0.99
C ALA A 16 -2.62 -2.92 1.56
N THR A 17 -1.47 -3.34 2.06
CA THR A 17 -0.45 -2.47 2.64
C THR A 17 0.93 -2.93 2.16
N VAL A 18 1.81 -1.98 1.84
CA VAL A 18 3.16 -2.27 1.34
C VAL A 18 4.22 -1.79 2.34
N VAL A 19 4.99 -2.74 2.85
CA VAL A 19 6.19 -2.49 3.63
C VAL A 19 7.34 -2.28 2.65
N MET A 20 7.61 -1.02 2.28
CA MET A 20 8.74 -0.69 1.41
C MET A 20 10.04 -0.71 2.20
N LEU A 21 11.05 -1.35 1.62
CA LEU A 21 12.39 -1.51 2.18
C LEU A 21 13.43 -0.88 1.26
N ARG A 22 14.48 -0.35 1.86
CA ARG A 22 15.72 0.02 1.16
C ARG A 22 16.95 -0.30 2.01
N ASP A 23 18.11 -0.33 1.36
CA ASP A 23 19.39 -0.34 2.05
C ASP A 23 19.74 1.10 2.44
N GLY A 24 19.82 1.38 3.74
CA GLY A 24 20.27 2.66 4.30
C GLY A 24 21.70 2.57 4.85
N THR A 25 22.25 3.70 5.25
CA THR A 25 23.61 3.79 5.81
C THR A 25 23.80 3.06 7.14
N ALA A 26 22.72 2.96 7.92
CA ALA A 26 22.70 2.28 9.22
C ALA A 26 22.06 0.87 9.17
N GLY A 27 21.87 0.31 7.97
CA GLY A 27 21.21 -0.97 7.73
C GLY A 27 19.88 -0.81 7.00
N MET A 28 19.09 -1.88 6.96
CA MET A 28 17.79 -1.89 6.30
C MET A 28 16.85 -0.85 6.93
N GLU A 29 16.22 -0.04 6.06
CA GLU A 29 15.21 0.96 6.44
C GLU A 29 13.85 0.58 5.87
N VAL A 30 12.79 0.97 6.60
CA VAL A 30 11.39 0.91 6.18
C VAL A 30 10.88 2.30 5.91
N PHE A 31 9.96 2.44 4.95
CA PHE A 31 9.27 3.69 4.66
C PHE A 31 8.00 3.80 5.49
N LEU A 32 7.80 4.93 6.15
CA LEU A 32 6.61 5.22 6.94
C LEU A 32 6.06 6.60 6.56
N LEU A 33 4.74 6.71 6.58
CA LEU A 33 3.96 7.91 6.35
C LEU A 33 3.27 8.34 7.64
N ARG A 34 3.28 9.62 7.96
CA ARG A 34 2.52 10.18 9.07
C ARG A 34 1.16 10.65 8.57
N ARG A 35 0.10 10.03 9.05
CA ARG A 35 -1.26 10.43 8.69
C ARG A 35 -1.59 11.82 9.21
N HIS A 36 -2.38 12.58 8.44
CA HIS A 36 -2.86 13.88 8.88
C HIS A 36 -3.60 13.74 10.22
N SER A 37 -3.38 14.66 11.16
CA SER A 37 -3.96 14.61 12.51
C SER A 37 -5.50 14.59 12.52
N ALA A 38 -6.13 15.17 11.50
CA ALA A 38 -7.57 15.16 11.28
C ALA A 38 -8.12 13.85 10.67
N SER A 39 -7.28 12.88 10.35
CA SER A 39 -7.73 11.59 9.80
C SER A 39 -8.62 10.86 10.80
N ALA A 40 -9.77 10.35 10.33
CA ALA A 40 -10.75 9.65 11.16
C ALA A 40 -10.23 8.36 11.80
N VAL A 41 -9.17 7.77 11.23
CA VAL A 41 -8.55 6.53 11.69
C VAL A 41 -7.05 6.79 11.86
N LEU A 42 -6.52 6.58 13.07
CA LEU A 42 -5.09 6.69 13.36
C LEU A 42 -4.48 8.04 12.96
N GLY A 43 -5.17 9.16 13.21
CA GLY A 43 -4.64 10.51 12.94
C GLY A 43 -3.35 10.78 13.71
N GLY A 44 -2.33 11.32 13.01
CA GLY A 44 -1.02 11.64 13.58
C GLY A 44 -0.08 10.44 13.81
N VAL A 45 -0.53 9.21 13.55
CA VAL A 45 0.27 7.98 13.71
C VAL A 45 1.03 7.69 12.41
N PHE A 46 2.21 7.10 12.54
CA PHE A 46 2.96 6.57 11.41
C PHE A 46 2.42 5.22 10.96
N VAL A 47 2.23 5.09 9.65
CA VAL A 47 1.70 3.89 8.98
C VAL A 47 2.55 3.53 7.77
N PHE A 48 2.42 2.29 7.29
CA PHE A 48 2.91 1.92 5.96
C PHE A 48 1.92 2.39 4.88
N PRO A 49 2.36 2.68 3.66
CA PRO A 49 1.47 2.95 2.53
C PRO A 49 0.45 1.83 2.35
N GLY A 50 -0.81 2.20 2.15
CA GLY A 50 -1.84 1.20 1.93
C GLY A 50 -3.25 1.68 2.26
N GLY A 51 -4.22 1.01 1.64
CA GLY A 51 -5.62 1.35 1.79
C GLY A 51 -6.56 0.18 1.53
N LYS A 52 -7.84 0.51 1.49
CA LYS A 52 -8.89 -0.46 1.18
C LYS A 52 -8.90 -0.80 -0.31
N LEU A 53 -9.40 -1.98 -0.62
CA LEU A 53 -9.72 -2.35 -1.99
C LEU A 53 -10.76 -1.37 -2.56
N ASP A 54 -10.46 -0.78 -3.72
CA ASP A 54 -11.39 0.03 -4.49
C ASP A 54 -12.03 -0.76 -5.62
N ARG A 55 -13.19 -0.30 -6.12
CA ARG A 55 -13.85 -0.93 -7.26
C ARG A 55 -13.02 -0.87 -8.54
N LEU A 56 -12.20 0.17 -8.70
CA LEU A 56 -11.31 0.33 -9.84
C LEU A 56 -10.15 -0.68 -9.83
N ASP A 57 -9.77 -1.21 -8.65
CA ASP A 57 -8.76 -2.26 -8.55
C ASP A 57 -9.20 -3.58 -9.21
N ALA A 58 -10.51 -3.76 -9.41
CA ALA A 58 -11.10 -4.91 -10.11
C ALA A 58 -11.30 -4.67 -11.62
N ASP A 59 -10.76 -3.59 -12.18
CA ASP A 59 -10.87 -3.32 -13.62
C ASP A 59 -10.12 -4.39 -14.42
N PRO A 60 -10.81 -5.11 -15.34
CA PRO A 60 -10.18 -6.08 -16.22
C PRO A 60 -9.03 -5.49 -17.07
N GLY A 61 -9.11 -4.20 -17.41
CA GLY A 61 -8.06 -3.49 -18.12
C GLY A 61 -6.78 -3.39 -17.29
N LEU A 62 -6.88 -3.12 -16.00
CA LEU A 62 -5.74 -3.14 -15.08
C LEU A 62 -5.22 -4.56 -14.84
N HIS A 63 -6.11 -5.56 -14.70
CA HIS A 63 -5.69 -6.96 -14.56
C HIS A 63 -4.92 -7.45 -15.79
N ALA A 64 -5.28 -7.00 -17.00
CA ALA A 64 -4.54 -7.30 -18.23
C ALA A 64 -3.14 -6.64 -18.29
N ARG A 65 -2.89 -5.66 -17.44
CA ARG A 65 -1.58 -4.97 -17.31
C ARG A 65 -0.67 -5.57 -16.23
N LEU A 66 -1.13 -6.58 -15.49
CA LEU A 66 -0.30 -7.28 -14.52
C LEU A 66 0.75 -8.14 -15.23
N ASP A 67 1.93 -8.26 -14.65
CA ASP A 67 3.01 -9.13 -15.18
C ASP A 67 2.79 -10.62 -14.88
N HIS A 68 1.77 -10.94 -14.09
CA HIS A 68 1.35 -12.31 -13.78
C HIS A 68 -0.17 -12.46 -13.98
N ALA A 69 -0.57 -13.64 -14.44
CA ALA A 69 -1.99 -13.96 -14.55
C ALA A 69 -2.67 -14.03 -13.17
N PRO A 70 -3.97 -13.69 -13.06
CA PRO A 70 -4.69 -13.64 -11.78
C PRO A 70 -4.65 -14.94 -10.97
N ASP A 71 -4.65 -16.11 -11.61
CA ASP A 71 -4.52 -17.42 -10.97
C ASP A 71 -3.15 -17.64 -10.32
N VAL A 72 -2.07 -17.14 -10.95
CA VAL A 72 -0.72 -17.16 -10.37
C VAL A 72 -0.64 -16.25 -9.14
N LEU A 73 -1.23 -15.06 -9.21
CA LEU A 73 -1.29 -14.13 -8.08
C LEU A 73 -2.10 -14.70 -6.92
N HIS A 74 -3.21 -15.38 -7.20
CA HIS A 74 -3.99 -16.09 -6.20
C HIS A 74 -3.18 -17.19 -5.52
N GLN A 75 -2.45 -18.01 -6.30
CA GLN A 75 -1.58 -19.05 -5.75
C GLN A 75 -0.46 -18.46 -4.87
N ARG A 76 0.12 -17.32 -5.27
CA ARG A 76 1.15 -16.62 -4.47
C ARG A 76 0.60 -16.09 -3.15
N LEU A 77 -0.65 -15.67 -3.11
CA LEU A 77 -1.31 -15.19 -1.90
C LEU A 77 -1.56 -16.33 -0.89
N ARG A 78 -1.72 -17.59 -1.36
CA ARG A 78 -1.97 -18.80 -0.56
C ARG A 78 -3.24 -18.73 0.32
N GLU A 79 -4.26 -18.06 -0.16
CA GLU A 79 -5.54 -17.86 0.54
C GLU A 79 -6.68 -18.49 -0.27
N GLY A 80 -7.09 -19.71 0.11
CA GLY A 80 -8.14 -20.46 -0.61
C GLY A 80 -9.56 -19.91 -0.42
N ASP A 81 -9.77 -19.01 0.53
CA ASP A 81 -11.04 -18.34 0.81
C ASP A 81 -11.25 -17.05 -0.01
N VAL A 82 -10.27 -16.65 -0.80
CA VAL A 82 -10.29 -15.46 -1.66
C VAL A 82 -10.48 -15.86 -3.12
N SER A 83 -11.37 -15.19 -3.85
CA SER A 83 -11.50 -15.43 -5.30
C SER A 83 -10.26 -14.95 -6.06
N THR A 84 -10.04 -15.53 -7.23
CA THR A 84 -8.94 -15.14 -8.13
C THR A 84 -8.98 -13.66 -8.49
N ASP A 85 -10.19 -13.12 -8.78
CA ASP A 85 -10.37 -11.70 -9.09
C ASP A 85 -10.07 -10.80 -7.88
N THR A 86 -10.52 -11.19 -6.69
CA THR A 86 -10.20 -10.44 -5.46
C THR A 86 -8.70 -10.50 -5.16
N ALA A 87 -8.05 -11.64 -5.39
CA ALA A 87 -6.60 -11.74 -5.24
C ALA A 87 -5.89 -10.77 -6.19
N ALA A 88 -6.18 -10.79 -7.49
CA ALA A 88 -5.60 -9.85 -8.45
C ALA A 88 -5.85 -8.38 -8.05
N SER A 89 -7.08 -8.06 -7.64
CA SER A 89 -7.44 -6.71 -7.17
C SER A 89 -6.64 -6.27 -5.94
N LEU A 90 -6.30 -7.17 -5.02
CA LEU A 90 -5.44 -6.86 -3.86
C LEU A 90 -4.01 -6.50 -4.26
N TRP A 91 -3.48 -7.12 -5.33
CA TRP A 91 -2.19 -6.75 -5.90
C TRP A 91 -2.26 -5.37 -6.56
N VAL A 92 -3.33 -5.10 -7.34
CA VAL A 92 -3.56 -3.76 -7.93
C VAL A 92 -3.66 -2.71 -6.83
N ALA A 93 -4.45 -2.95 -5.77
CA ALA A 93 -4.57 -2.04 -4.64
C ALA A 93 -3.21 -1.74 -3.99
N ALA A 94 -2.36 -2.75 -3.75
CA ALA A 94 -1.04 -2.55 -3.19
C ALA A 94 -0.16 -1.64 -4.08
N LEU A 95 -0.22 -1.84 -5.41
CA LEU A 95 0.54 -1.06 -6.37
C LEU A 95 0.01 0.38 -6.47
N ARG A 96 -1.32 0.56 -6.52
CA ARG A 96 -2.00 1.85 -6.59
C ARG A 96 -1.72 2.69 -5.33
N GLU A 97 -1.92 2.14 -4.15
CA GLU A 97 -1.69 2.85 -2.88
C GLU A 97 -0.22 3.26 -2.70
N SER A 98 0.73 2.43 -3.16
CA SER A 98 2.14 2.80 -3.17
C SER A 98 2.41 4.00 -4.07
N PHE A 99 1.71 4.12 -5.19
CA PHE A 99 1.84 5.26 -6.08
C PHE A 99 1.11 6.50 -5.54
N GLU A 100 -0.15 6.36 -5.16
CA GLU A 100 -0.99 7.48 -4.72
C GLU A 100 -0.47 8.12 -3.43
N GLU A 101 -0.09 7.33 -2.43
CA GLU A 101 0.35 7.85 -1.13
C GLU A 101 1.82 8.26 -1.08
N CYS A 102 2.70 7.65 -1.89
CA CYS A 102 4.13 7.94 -1.79
C CYS A 102 4.89 8.07 -3.13
N GLY A 103 4.19 8.13 -4.26
CA GLY A 103 4.77 8.38 -5.58
C GLY A 103 5.59 7.23 -6.15
N VAL A 104 5.61 6.06 -5.50
CA VAL A 104 6.39 4.90 -5.97
C VAL A 104 5.53 4.00 -6.85
N LEU A 105 5.88 3.93 -8.13
CA LEU A 105 5.19 3.10 -9.12
C LEU A 105 6.00 1.84 -9.43
N PHE A 106 5.49 0.70 -9.02
CA PHE A 106 6.04 -0.60 -9.40
C PHE A 106 5.51 -1.01 -10.78
N ALA A 107 6.15 -0.51 -11.83
CA ALA A 107 5.80 -0.79 -13.20
C ALA A 107 7.04 -0.82 -14.11
N ARG A 108 6.85 -1.33 -15.32
CA ARG A 108 7.84 -1.31 -16.39
C ARG A 108 7.18 -0.97 -17.73
N GLY A 109 7.98 -0.67 -18.73
CA GLY A 109 7.49 -0.23 -20.05
C GLY A 109 7.43 1.28 -20.16
N GLY A 110 6.53 1.78 -20.99
CA GLY A 110 6.44 3.20 -21.30
C GLY A 110 7.50 3.69 -22.28
N ALA A 111 7.45 5.00 -22.55
CA ALA A 111 8.41 5.66 -23.44
C ALA A 111 9.83 5.68 -22.84
N GLN A 112 10.85 5.63 -23.71
CA GLN A 112 12.22 5.80 -23.25
C GLN A 112 12.41 7.17 -22.61
N GLY A 113 12.99 7.23 -21.40
CA GLY A 113 13.20 8.46 -20.66
C GLY A 113 11.96 8.98 -19.92
N LEU A 114 10.97 8.11 -19.65
CA LEU A 114 9.80 8.45 -18.85
C LEU A 114 10.24 9.02 -17.49
N ASP A 115 9.69 10.20 -17.15
CA ASP A 115 9.89 10.82 -15.84
C ASP A 115 8.99 10.15 -14.80
N TRP A 116 9.53 9.14 -14.10
CA TRP A 116 8.79 8.37 -13.11
C TRP A 116 8.30 9.20 -11.92
N ASP A 117 9.08 10.18 -11.49
CA ASP A 117 8.69 11.06 -10.37
C ASP A 117 7.63 12.08 -10.83
N GLY A 118 7.67 12.50 -12.09
CA GLY A 118 6.67 13.40 -12.69
C GLY A 118 5.28 12.79 -12.83
N LEU A 119 5.17 11.46 -12.97
CA LEU A 119 3.89 10.77 -13.16
C LEU A 119 2.88 11.05 -12.03
N ARG A 120 3.35 11.24 -10.80
CA ARG A 120 2.48 11.51 -9.63
C ARG A 120 1.74 12.86 -9.72
N HIS A 121 2.20 13.76 -10.59
CA HIS A 121 1.63 15.10 -10.79
C HIS A 121 0.74 15.18 -12.03
N GLU A 122 0.61 14.08 -12.77
CA GLU A 122 -0.28 14.03 -13.93
C GLU A 122 -1.75 13.95 -13.50
N GLU A 123 -2.61 14.58 -14.31
CA GLU A 123 -4.06 14.49 -14.13
C GLU A 123 -4.59 13.12 -14.53
N GLY A 124 -5.56 12.63 -13.80
CA GLY A 124 -6.24 11.35 -14.03
C GLY A 124 -6.04 10.36 -12.90
N GLY A 125 -6.79 9.26 -12.93
CA GLY A 125 -6.66 8.18 -11.97
C GLY A 125 -5.49 7.24 -12.28
N PHE A 126 -5.13 6.40 -11.32
CA PHE A 126 -4.08 5.39 -11.46
C PHE A 126 -4.23 4.56 -12.75
N GLY A 127 -5.46 4.06 -13.03
CA GLY A 127 -5.73 3.27 -14.24
C GLY A 127 -5.49 4.04 -15.54
N ASP A 128 -5.93 5.30 -15.60
CA ASP A 128 -5.74 6.16 -16.77
C ASP A 128 -4.26 6.37 -17.07
N LEU A 129 -3.46 6.57 -16.02
CA LEU A 129 -2.00 6.72 -16.13
C LEU A 129 -1.35 5.46 -16.68
N ILE A 130 -1.69 4.29 -16.14
CA ILE A 130 -1.16 3.00 -16.60
C ILE A 130 -1.45 2.77 -18.07
N HIS A 131 -2.68 3.08 -18.52
CA HIS A 131 -3.07 2.93 -19.93
C HIS A 131 -2.39 3.97 -20.82
N ARG A 132 -2.36 5.24 -20.41
CA ARG A 132 -1.79 6.36 -21.17
C ARG A 132 -0.33 6.14 -21.52
N HIS A 133 0.42 5.64 -20.56
CA HIS A 133 1.87 5.42 -20.70
C HIS A 133 2.24 4.00 -21.15
N ASP A 134 1.25 3.15 -21.47
CA ASP A 134 1.45 1.75 -21.86
C ASP A 134 2.33 0.98 -20.87
N LEU A 135 2.03 1.13 -19.58
CA LEU A 135 2.80 0.52 -18.50
C LEU A 135 2.30 -0.90 -18.19
N GLN A 136 3.21 -1.76 -17.78
CA GLN A 136 2.93 -3.05 -17.19
C GLN A 136 3.23 -3.02 -15.70
N LEU A 137 2.24 -3.36 -14.88
CA LEU A 137 2.36 -3.41 -13.42
C LEU A 137 3.19 -4.62 -12.99
N THR A 138 4.15 -4.39 -12.08
CA THR A 138 5.15 -5.38 -11.69
C THR A 138 4.82 -6.01 -10.35
N CYS A 139 3.89 -6.97 -10.34
CA CYS A 139 3.53 -7.77 -9.17
C CYS A 139 4.72 -8.60 -8.64
N GLU A 140 5.68 -8.94 -9.51
CA GLU A 140 6.90 -9.64 -9.11
C GLU A 140 7.70 -8.86 -8.04
N ALA A 141 7.60 -7.53 -8.04
CA ALA A 141 8.27 -6.68 -7.06
C ALA A 141 7.70 -6.77 -5.63
N LEU A 142 6.52 -7.36 -5.48
CA LEU A 142 5.84 -7.49 -4.20
C LEU A 142 5.84 -8.94 -3.71
N TRP A 143 6.14 -9.14 -2.43
CA TRP A 143 6.09 -10.45 -1.77
C TRP A 143 5.00 -10.47 -0.72
N PRO A 144 3.95 -11.31 -0.82
CA PRO A 144 2.99 -11.51 0.26
C PRO A 144 3.71 -11.95 1.53
N TRP A 145 3.45 -11.24 2.63
CA TRP A 145 4.15 -11.48 3.90
C TRP A 145 3.21 -11.90 5.01
N SER A 146 2.11 -11.16 5.22
CA SER A 146 1.22 -11.39 6.35
C SER A 146 -0.20 -10.96 6.01
N ARG A 147 -1.18 -11.54 6.72
CA ARG A 147 -2.58 -11.13 6.70
C ARG A 147 -3.00 -10.76 8.11
N TRP A 148 -3.66 -9.62 8.26
CA TRP A 148 -4.15 -9.16 9.54
C TRP A 148 -5.62 -8.76 9.44
N ILE A 149 -6.47 -9.41 10.25
CA ILE A 149 -7.89 -9.10 10.31
C ILE A 149 -8.18 -8.34 11.62
N THR A 150 -8.74 -7.14 11.51
CA THR A 150 -9.14 -6.35 12.69
C THR A 150 -10.10 -7.16 13.56
N PRO A 151 -9.89 -7.25 14.89
CA PRO A 151 -10.79 -7.94 15.81
C PRO A 151 -12.25 -7.46 15.70
N ARG A 152 -13.20 -8.29 16.15
CA ARG A 152 -14.61 -7.90 16.16
C ARG A 152 -14.92 -6.74 17.11
N VAL A 153 -14.14 -6.57 18.15
CA VAL A 153 -14.17 -5.42 19.04
C VAL A 153 -12.90 -4.59 18.79
N PRO A 154 -12.89 -3.72 17.78
CA PRO A 154 -11.73 -2.91 17.45
C PRO A 154 -11.59 -1.78 18.47
N SER A 155 -10.38 -1.60 19.00
CA SER A 155 -10.12 -0.59 20.06
C SER A 155 -10.07 0.85 19.54
N VAL A 156 -9.87 1.07 18.25
CA VAL A 156 -9.55 2.40 17.69
C VAL A 156 -10.59 2.89 16.68
N THR A 157 -11.35 2.02 16.05
CA THR A 157 -12.27 2.37 14.96
C THR A 157 -13.52 1.49 15.01
N ASN A 158 -14.62 1.97 14.42
CA ASN A 158 -15.83 1.18 14.20
C ASN A 158 -15.83 0.39 12.87
N LYS A 159 -14.69 0.34 12.18
CA LYS A 159 -14.52 -0.42 10.94
C LYS A 159 -13.52 -1.54 11.16
N ARG A 160 -13.71 -2.64 10.45
CA ARG A 160 -12.78 -3.76 10.42
C ARG A 160 -12.16 -3.87 9.03
N PHE A 161 -10.88 -4.17 9.00
CA PHE A 161 -10.13 -4.40 7.77
C PHE A 161 -9.56 -5.82 7.76
N ASP A 162 -9.46 -6.39 6.57
CA ASP A 162 -8.78 -7.65 6.28
C ASP A 162 -7.60 -7.32 5.36
N THR A 163 -6.47 -6.98 5.98
CA THR A 163 -5.32 -6.37 5.33
C THR A 163 -4.27 -7.42 4.96
N ARG A 164 -3.86 -7.44 3.68
CA ARG A 164 -2.69 -8.16 3.20
C ARG A 164 -1.50 -7.24 3.20
N PHE A 165 -0.45 -7.67 3.88
CA PHE A 165 0.83 -6.96 3.89
C PHE A 165 1.74 -7.57 2.85
N PHE A 166 2.26 -6.72 1.99
CA PHE A 166 3.29 -7.06 1.01
C PHE A 166 4.60 -6.41 1.42
N VAL A 167 5.71 -7.08 1.12
CA VAL A 167 7.04 -6.50 1.25
C VAL A 167 7.56 -6.17 -0.15
N ALA A 168 8.15 -5.01 -0.34
CA ALA A 168 8.75 -4.59 -1.60
C ALA A 168 10.07 -3.87 -1.38
N ARG A 169 11.03 -4.05 -2.27
CA ARG A 169 12.23 -3.20 -2.33
C ARG A 169 11.89 -1.94 -3.11
N ALA A 170 12.14 -0.77 -2.54
CA ALA A 170 11.93 0.50 -3.22
C ALA A 170 12.81 0.57 -4.49
N PRO A 171 12.25 0.99 -5.65
CA PRO A 171 13.03 1.20 -6.85
C PRO A 171 14.13 2.24 -6.64
N ALA A 172 15.34 1.97 -7.12
CA ALA A 172 16.49 2.85 -6.89
C ALA A 172 16.42 4.18 -7.69
N ASN A 173 15.57 4.21 -8.71
CA ASN A 173 15.40 5.36 -9.61
C ASN A 173 14.14 6.19 -9.31
N GLN A 174 13.48 5.96 -8.20
CA GLN A 174 12.29 6.70 -7.76
C GLN A 174 12.48 7.17 -6.31
N GLN A 175 11.89 8.32 -6.00
CA GLN A 175 11.95 8.89 -4.65
C GLN A 175 10.58 8.72 -3.98
N ALA A 176 10.53 7.95 -2.88
CA ALA A 176 9.32 7.85 -2.08
C ALA A 176 9.16 9.10 -1.21
N GLU A 177 8.02 9.76 -1.34
CA GLU A 177 7.66 10.97 -0.61
C GLU A 177 6.15 11.02 -0.37
N HIS A 178 5.70 11.57 0.75
CA HIS A 178 4.29 11.68 1.09
C HIS A 178 3.51 12.59 0.10
N ASP A 179 2.21 12.38 0.00
CA ASP A 179 1.32 13.09 -0.94
C ASP A 179 0.95 14.53 -0.52
N SER A 180 1.20 14.90 0.74
CA SER A 180 0.83 16.18 1.36
C SER A 180 -0.68 16.47 1.43
N VAL A 181 -1.53 15.49 1.14
CA VAL A 181 -3.00 15.57 1.22
C VAL A 181 -3.52 14.73 2.39
N GLU A 182 -3.30 13.42 2.34
CA GLU A 182 -3.69 12.48 3.39
C GLU A 182 -2.60 12.31 4.45
N THR A 183 -1.35 12.58 4.08
CA THR A 183 -0.17 12.43 4.91
C THR A 183 0.63 13.73 5.02
N THR A 184 1.33 13.93 6.13
CA THR A 184 2.01 15.20 6.46
C THR A 184 3.51 15.07 6.57
N GLU A 185 4.03 13.87 6.63
CA GLU A 185 5.45 13.57 6.81
C GLU A 185 5.74 12.18 6.28
N SER A 186 6.92 11.98 5.75
CA SER A 186 7.44 10.66 5.40
C SER A 186 8.84 10.46 5.97
N VAL A 187 9.18 9.24 6.31
CA VAL A 187 10.48 8.90 6.86
C VAL A 187 10.96 7.52 6.41
N TRP A 188 12.22 7.46 6.04
CA TRP A 188 12.98 6.22 5.99
C TRP A 188 13.68 6.03 7.33
N ILE A 189 13.45 4.90 7.97
CA ILE A 189 13.93 4.64 9.34
C ILE A 189 14.23 3.16 9.53
N THR A 190 15.26 2.83 10.29
CA THR A 190 15.47 1.43 10.65
C THR A 190 14.36 0.95 11.60
N PRO A 191 13.90 -0.32 11.51
CA PRO A 191 12.88 -0.84 12.41
C PRO A 191 13.22 -0.65 13.89
N ARG A 192 14.50 -0.77 14.25
CA ARG A 192 14.97 -0.54 15.63
C ARG A 192 14.76 0.91 16.06
N GLN A 193 15.10 1.88 15.20
CA GLN A 193 14.90 3.29 15.50
C GLN A 193 13.42 3.65 15.59
N ALA A 194 12.57 3.08 14.72
CA ALA A 194 11.13 3.28 14.78
C ALA A 194 10.55 2.81 16.13
N LEU A 195 10.93 1.61 16.60
CA LEU A 195 10.51 1.12 17.90
C LEU A 195 11.02 2.02 19.06
N HIS A 196 12.26 2.51 19.00
CA HIS A 196 12.77 3.45 20.01
C HIS A 196 11.98 4.75 20.04
N ARG A 197 11.66 5.34 18.88
CA ARG A 197 10.85 6.56 18.82
C ARG A 197 9.42 6.32 19.31
N TYR A 198 8.83 5.17 18.98
CA TYR A 198 7.51 4.79 19.48
C TYR A 198 7.48 4.74 21.03
N TRP A 199 8.44 4.06 21.66
CA TRP A 199 8.52 3.98 23.12
C TRP A 199 8.83 5.32 23.77
N ALA A 200 9.51 6.23 23.07
CA ALA A 200 9.75 7.59 23.51
C ALA A 200 8.56 8.54 23.29
N GLY A 201 7.43 8.06 22.72
CA GLY A 201 6.26 8.88 22.40
C GLY A 201 6.48 9.88 21.26
N GLN A 202 7.43 9.58 20.35
CA GLN A 202 7.80 10.43 19.21
C GLN A 202 7.21 9.94 17.88
N MET A 203 6.53 8.81 17.92
CA MET A 203 5.82 8.21 16.79
C MET A 203 4.47 7.67 17.23
#